data_15df650f5ff0fe2af74a2b890d8b07e7
#
_entry.id   15df650f5ff0fe2af74a2b890d8b07e7
#
_cell.length_a   1.000
_cell.length_b   1.000
_cell.length_c   1.000
_cell.angle_alpha   90.00
_cell.angle_beta   90.00
_cell.angle_gamma   90.00
#
_symmetry.space_group_name_H-M   'P 1'
#
loop_
_entity.id
_entity.type
_entity.pdbx_description
1 polymer ?
#
loop_
_entity_poly.entity_id
_entity_poly.type
_entity_poly.pdbx_seq_one_letter_code
_entity_poly.pdbx_strand_id
1 'polypeptide(L)'
;LINSRMDHRGGCGFEENTGDGAGILLALPDSFFQDQAKKININLPDFGSYAVGNIFLPQDQKERSFCKKIVEQTIKSEGQKFLGWRKVPINPKKADVGPAARDCQPEIEQVFVQKSTKLDREAFERKLYLIRKIFTKRLRYNENLSQASLFYACTLSSRLIAYKGMLTPAQLFPFFPDLENKKFETHLAMVHSRFSTNTFPSWDRAQPNRYMCHNGEINT
;
A
#
# COMPACT_ATOMS: atom_id res chain seq x y z
N LEU A 1 -1.06 18.96 3.75
CA LEU A 1 -1.89 20.18 3.77
C LEU A 1 -3.31 19.94 3.22
N ILE A 2 -3.47 19.39 2.01
CA ILE A 2 -4.82 19.14 1.42
C ILE A 2 -5.60 18.15 2.27
N ASN A 3 -5.00 17.02 2.65
CA ASN A 3 -5.66 16.01 3.45
C ASN A 3 -6.10 16.54 4.83
N SER A 4 -5.27 17.33 5.51
CA SER A 4 -5.60 17.95 6.78
C SER A 4 -6.76 18.96 6.66
N ARG A 5 -6.88 19.65 5.52
CA ARG A 5 -7.98 20.60 5.27
C ARG A 5 -9.31 19.89 4.94
N MET A 6 -9.27 18.60 4.66
CA MET A 6 -10.45 17.76 4.40
C MET A 6 -10.96 17.06 5.66
N ASP A 7 -10.45 17.38 6.82
CA ASP A 7 -10.80 16.74 8.10
C ASP A 7 -12.31 16.80 8.40
N HIS A 8 -12.96 17.93 8.07
CA HIS A 8 -14.42 18.09 8.17
C HIS A 8 -15.24 17.11 7.31
N ARG A 9 -14.60 16.39 6.37
CA ARG A 9 -15.18 15.32 5.56
C ARG A 9 -14.80 13.93 6.04
N GLY A 10 -13.89 13.84 7.01
CA GLY A 10 -13.54 12.61 7.67
C GLY A 10 -14.69 12.10 8.53
N GLY A 11 -14.72 10.79 8.78
CA GLY A 11 -15.60 10.15 9.73
C GLY A 11 -14.75 9.42 10.78
N CYS A 12 -15.22 9.46 12.01
CA CYS A 12 -14.73 8.59 13.09
C CYS A 12 -15.82 7.60 13.43
N GLY A 13 -15.44 6.39 13.84
CA GLY A 13 -16.35 5.42 14.39
C GLY A 13 -16.70 5.73 15.84
N PHE A 14 -16.93 4.70 16.64
CA PHE A 14 -17.20 4.82 18.08
C PHE A 14 -16.03 5.47 18.86
N GLU A 15 -14.80 5.29 18.34
CA GLU A 15 -13.57 5.89 18.91
C GLU A 15 -13.14 7.09 18.05
N GLU A 16 -12.90 8.25 18.68
CA GLU A 16 -12.50 9.48 18.00
C GLU A 16 -11.18 9.36 17.22
N ASN A 17 -10.28 8.49 17.70
CA ASN A 17 -8.96 8.23 17.09
C ASN A 17 -8.91 6.96 16.22
N THR A 18 -10.07 6.35 15.93
CA THR A 18 -10.23 5.30 14.91
C THR A 18 -10.91 5.93 13.69
N GLY A 19 -10.10 6.26 12.68
CA GLY A 19 -10.61 6.88 11.46
C GLY A 19 -11.32 5.89 10.55
N ASP A 20 -12.29 6.39 9.81
CA ASP A 20 -13.01 5.65 8.77
C ASP A 20 -12.14 5.29 7.56
N GLY A 21 -11.03 5.99 7.40
CA GLY A 21 -10.06 5.76 6.35
C GLY A 21 -9.50 7.05 5.79
N ALA A 22 -8.19 7.09 5.62
CA ALA A 22 -7.50 8.15 4.91
C ALA A 22 -6.40 7.56 4.04
N GLY A 23 -6.07 8.24 2.95
CA GLY A 23 -5.01 7.79 2.08
C GLY A 23 -4.61 8.80 1.03
N ILE A 24 -3.47 8.52 0.45
CA ILE A 24 -2.86 9.29 -0.62
C ILE A 24 -2.26 8.35 -1.66
N LEU A 25 -2.59 8.57 -2.93
CA LEU A 25 -1.92 7.96 -4.07
C LEU A 25 -1.06 9.02 -4.73
N LEU A 26 0.17 8.65 -5.03
CA LEU A 26 1.22 9.54 -5.48
C LEU A 26 1.90 8.98 -6.74
N ALA A 27 2.44 9.85 -7.59
CA ALA A 27 3.44 9.41 -8.56
C ALA A 27 4.65 8.85 -7.79
N LEU A 28 5.23 7.77 -8.32
CA LEU A 28 6.33 7.05 -7.66
C LEU A 28 7.53 7.98 -7.43
N PRO A 29 7.92 8.27 -6.18
CA PRO A 29 9.04 9.15 -5.87
C PRO A 29 10.36 8.40 -6.02
N ASP A 30 10.98 8.48 -7.20
CA ASP A 30 12.18 7.71 -7.56
C ASP A 30 13.35 7.99 -6.61
N SER A 31 13.70 9.26 -6.39
CA SER A 31 14.80 9.66 -5.50
C SER A 31 14.68 9.06 -4.10
N PHE A 32 13.45 9.02 -3.58
CA PHE A 32 13.16 8.39 -2.28
C PHE A 32 13.41 6.89 -2.32
N PHE A 33 12.85 6.17 -3.31
CA PHE A 33 13.00 4.72 -3.37
C PHE A 33 14.42 4.26 -3.67
N GLN A 34 15.16 4.99 -4.51
CA GLN A 34 16.60 4.74 -4.73
C GLN A 34 17.38 4.83 -3.41
N ASP A 35 17.12 5.87 -2.62
CA ASP A 35 17.75 6.06 -1.31
C ASP A 35 17.36 4.96 -0.30
N GLN A 36 16.08 4.63 -0.19
CA GLN A 36 15.61 3.62 0.75
C GLN A 36 16.06 2.20 0.38
N ALA A 37 16.08 1.86 -0.90
CA ALA A 37 16.55 0.57 -1.38
C ALA A 37 18.04 0.35 -1.10
N LYS A 38 18.88 1.38 -1.31
CA LYS A 38 20.31 1.34 -0.97
C LYS A 38 20.56 1.03 0.51
N LYS A 39 19.74 1.57 1.43
CA LYS A 39 19.87 1.32 2.88
C LYS A 39 19.66 -0.14 3.28
N ILE A 40 19.00 -0.90 2.44
CA ILE A 40 18.72 -2.33 2.65
C ILE A 40 19.45 -3.21 1.61
N ASN A 41 20.51 -2.70 1.00
CA ASN A 41 21.35 -3.38 0.01
C ASN A 41 20.58 -3.87 -1.24
N ILE A 42 19.55 -3.16 -1.66
CA ILE A 42 18.84 -3.38 -2.92
C ILE A 42 19.28 -2.32 -3.91
N ASN A 43 19.83 -2.76 -5.06
CA ASN A 43 20.14 -1.88 -6.18
C ASN A 43 18.95 -1.83 -7.12
N LEU A 44 18.25 -0.69 -7.14
CA LEU A 44 17.17 -0.46 -8.11
C LEU A 44 17.77 -0.03 -9.46
N PRO A 45 17.21 -0.50 -10.58
CA PRO A 45 17.55 0.02 -11.89
C PRO A 45 16.95 1.42 -12.10
N ASP A 46 17.18 2.00 -13.28
CA ASP A 46 16.68 3.33 -13.64
C ASP A 46 15.16 3.42 -13.54
N PHE A 47 14.65 4.63 -13.28
CA PHE A 47 13.22 4.93 -13.20
C PHE A 47 12.45 4.41 -14.43
N GLY A 48 11.33 3.75 -14.16
CA GLY A 48 10.52 3.08 -15.19
C GLY A 48 10.97 1.64 -15.52
N SER A 49 12.14 1.21 -15.01
CA SER A 49 12.62 -0.18 -15.12
C SER A 49 12.41 -0.99 -13.86
N TYR A 50 11.79 -0.41 -12.84
CA TYR A 50 11.35 -1.12 -11.64
C TYR A 50 9.96 -0.67 -11.21
N ALA A 51 9.35 -1.45 -10.34
CA ALA A 51 8.07 -1.17 -9.71
C ALA A 51 8.16 -1.37 -8.21
N VAL A 52 7.29 -0.68 -7.49
CA VAL A 52 7.09 -0.84 -6.05
C VAL A 52 5.66 -1.26 -5.79
N GLY A 53 5.50 -2.33 -5.00
CA GLY A 53 4.21 -2.74 -4.47
C GLY A 53 4.09 -2.42 -3.00
N ASN A 54 3.08 -1.65 -2.59
CA ASN A 54 2.75 -1.47 -1.17
C ASN A 54 1.72 -2.53 -0.78
N ILE A 55 2.11 -3.44 0.11
CA ILE A 55 1.38 -4.68 0.42
C ILE A 55 1.03 -4.72 1.91
N PHE A 56 -0.24 -4.92 2.20
CA PHE A 56 -0.74 -5.32 3.51
C PHE A 56 -0.59 -6.82 3.67
N LEU A 57 -0.07 -7.24 4.79
CA LEU A 57 0.29 -8.62 5.09
C LEU A 57 -0.28 -9.05 6.45
N PRO A 58 -0.47 -10.37 6.69
CA PRO A 58 -0.85 -10.90 7.98
C PRO A 58 0.05 -10.46 9.12
N GLN A 59 -0.53 -10.30 10.32
CA GLN A 59 0.19 -10.04 11.56
C GLN A 59 0.99 -11.26 11.99
N ASP A 60 0.42 -12.47 11.82
CA ASP A 60 1.13 -13.72 12.10
C ASP A 60 2.36 -13.88 11.22
N GLN A 61 3.50 -14.17 11.84
CA GLN A 61 4.79 -14.24 11.14
C GLN A 61 4.87 -15.39 10.13
N LYS A 62 4.24 -16.55 10.44
CA LYS A 62 4.26 -17.72 9.55
C LYS A 62 3.42 -17.46 8.31
N GLU A 63 2.20 -16.94 8.51
CA GLU A 63 1.30 -16.58 7.41
C GLU A 63 1.89 -15.44 6.56
N ARG A 64 2.50 -14.42 7.20
CA ARG A 64 3.21 -13.34 6.50
C ARG A 64 4.34 -13.88 5.63
N SER A 65 5.16 -14.78 6.16
CA SER A 65 6.27 -15.40 5.41
C SER A 65 5.75 -16.24 4.23
N PHE A 66 4.66 -16.96 4.43
CA PHE A 66 3.98 -17.71 3.36
C PHE A 66 3.46 -16.76 2.27
N CYS A 67 2.76 -15.68 2.64
CA CYS A 67 2.27 -14.68 1.69
C CYS A 67 3.41 -14.06 0.87
N LYS A 68 4.51 -13.68 1.51
CA LYS A 68 5.70 -13.13 0.84
C LYS A 68 6.26 -14.13 -0.18
N LYS A 69 6.39 -15.39 0.19
CA LYS A 69 6.88 -16.46 -0.69
C LYS A 69 6.00 -16.62 -1.94
N ILE A 70 4.67 -16.59 -1.79
CA ILE A 70 3.74 -16.67 -2.93
C ILE A 70 3.86 -15.45 -3.85
N VAL A 71 4.02 -14.25 -3.29
CA VAL A 71 4.25 -13.03 -4.08
C VAL A 71 5.56 -13.14 -4.87
N GLU A 72 6.65 -13.54 -4.23
CA GLU A 72 7.96 -13.73 -4.87
C GLU A 72 7.93 -14.77 -5.99
N GLN A 73 7.31 -15.92 -5.73
CA GLN A 73 7.14 -16.97 -6.73
C GLN A 73 6.33 -16.48 -7.93
N THR A 74 5.25 -15.73 -7.69
CA THR A 74 4.42 -15.19 -8.75
C THR A 74 5.17 -14.17 -9.60
N ILE A 75 5.97 -13.27 -8.99
CA ILE A 75 6.81 -12.33 -9.73
C ILE A 75 7.78 -13.08 -10.66
N LYS A 76 8.45 -14.10 -10.13
CA LYS A 76 9.43 -14.90 -10.89
C LYS A 76 8.77 -15.73 -12.01
N SER A 77 7.65 -16.39 -11.73
CA SER A 77 6.92 -17.20 -12.72
C SER A 77 6.36 -16.37 -13.86
N GLU A 78 6.07 -15.10 -13.61
CA GLU A 78 5.62 -14.15 -14.64
C GLU A 78 6.77 -13.44 -15.36
N GLY A 79 8.00 -13.95 -15.20
CA GLY A 79 9.19 -13.51 -15.94
C GLY A 79 9.76 -12.17 -15.51
N GLN A 80 9.43 -11.71 -14.30
CA GLN A 80 10.01 -10.50 -13.72
C GLN A 80 11.05 -10.85 -12.64
N LYS A 81 11.97 -9.94 -12.37
CA LYS A 81 12.97 -10.14 -11.32
C LYS A 81 12.48 -9.58 -9.99
N PHE A 82 12.38 -10.44 -8.99
CA PHE A 82 12.19 -10.02 -7.61
C PHE A 82 13.50 -9.41 -7.07
N LEU A 83 13.45 -8.22 -6.49
CA LEU A 83 14.61 -7.52 -5.95
C LEU A 83 14.69 -7.59 -4.43
N GLY A 84 13.56 -7.57 -3.74
CA GLY A 84 13.55 -7.63 -2.28
C GLY A 84 12.30 -7.02 -1.65
N TRP A 85 12.27 -7.05 -0.31
CA TRP A 85 11.24 -6.45 0.52
C TRP A 85 11.81 -5.34 1.38
N ARG A 86 11.00 -4.31 1.63
CA ARG A 86 11.26 -3.24 2.60
C ARG A 86 10.11 -3.17 3.59
N LYS A 87 10.37 -3.23 4.89
CA LYS A 87 9.35 -2.91 5.89
C LYS A 87 9.08 -1.41 5.84
N VAL A 88 7.80 -1.02 5.72
CA VAL A 88 7.40 0.38 5.77
C VAL A 88 7.48 0.85 7.22
N PRO A 89 8.22 1.92 7.53
CA PRO A 89 8.21 2.49 8.87
C PRO A 89 6.84 3.08 9.18
N ILE A 90 6.27 2.71 10.32
CA ILE A 90 5.00 3.22 10.83
C ILE A 90 5.14 3.67 12.27
N ASN A 91 4.36 4.65 12.67
CA ASN A 91 4.35 5.15 14.05
C ASN A 91 2.90 5.29 14.59
N PRO A 92 2.25 4.18 14.97
CA PRO A 92 0.89 4.20 15.50
C PRO A 92 0.72 5.06 16.77
N LYS A 93 1.77 5.12 17.61
CA LYS A 93 1.76 5.92 18.84
C LYS A 93 1.79 7.43 18.54
N LYS A 94 2.68 7.89 17.66
CA LYS A 94 2.76 9.30 17.25
C LYS A 94 1.47 9.75 16.55
N ALA A 95 0.85 8.85 15.80
CA ALA A 95 -0.40 9.11 15.09
C ALA A 95 -1.64 8.99 15.99
N ASP A 96 -1.50 8.52 17.22
CA ASP A 96 -2.62 8.26 18.14
C ASP A 96 -3.72 7.41 17.50
N VAL A 97 -3.34 6.28 16.91
CA VAL A 97 -4.29 5.37 16.26
C VAL A 97 -5.10 4.62 17.31
N GLY A 98 -6.40 4.61 17.18
CA GLY A 98 -7.34 3.99 18.11
C GLY A 98 -7.19 2.46 18.20
N PRO A 99 -7.63 1.85 19.32
CA PRO A 99 -7.52 0.42 19.57
C PRO A 99 -8.11 -0.43 18.46
N ALA A 100 -9.34 -0.16 18.02
CA ALA A 100 -10.02 -0.93 16.98
C ALA A 100 -9.25 -0.96 15.64
N ALA A 101 -8.66 0.18 15.24
CA ALA A 101 -7.83 0.22 14.05
C ALA A 101 -6.50 -0.53 14.23
N ARG A 102 -5.91 -0.51 15.45
CA ARG A 102 -4.66 -1.24 15.74
C ARG A 102 -4.85 -2.75 15.79
N ASP A 103 -5.96 -3.24 16.33
CA ASP A 103 -6.24 -4.66 16.44
C ASP A 103 -6.30 -5.36 15.08
N CYS A 104 -6.82 -4.67 14.06
CA CYS A 104 -6.88 -5.17 12.69
C CYS A 104 -5.81 -4.55 11.75
N GLN A 105 -4.78 -3.88 12.31
CA GLN A 105 -3.71 -3.27 11.52
C GLN A 105 -2.85 -4.35 10.84
N PRO A 106 -2.73 -4.35 9.50
CA PRO A 106 -1.83 -5.26 8.81
C PRO A 106 -0.36 -4.87 9.04
N GLU A 107 0.55 -5.82 8.87
CA GLU A 107 1.95 -5.49 8.60
C GLU A 107 2.06 -4.87 7.20
N ILE A 108 2.86 -3.82 7.07
CA ILE A 108 2.97 -3.08 5.80
C ILE A 108 4.38 -3.21 5.27
N GLU A 109 4.52 -3.85 4.10
CA GLU A 109 5.81 -4.00 3.44
C GLU A 109 5.74 -3.63 1.96
N GLN A 110 6.87 -3.20 1.43
CA GLN A 110 7.03 -2.88 0.02
C GLN A 110 7.85 -3.95 -0.69
N VAL A 111 7.33 -4.42 -1.83
CA VAL A 111 8.04 -5.34 -2.72
C VAL A 111 8.62 -4.58 -3.91
N PHE A 112 9.88 -4.84 -4.22
CA PHE A 112 10.57 -4.28 -5.38
C PHE A 112 10.68 -5.30 -6.50
N VAL A 113 10.28 -4.89 -7.71
CA VAL A 113 10.23 -5.74 -8.90
C VAL A 113 10.97 -5.05 -10.04
N GLN A 114 11.96 -5.71 -10.64
CA GLN A 114 12.63 -5.22 -11.84
C GLN A 114 11.94 -5.74 -13.09
N LYS A 115 11.78 -4.86 -14.04
CA LYS A 115 11.22 -5.13 -15.37
C LYS A 115 12.14 -6.07 -16.18
N SER A 116 11.54 -7.05 -16.85
CA SER A 116 12.25 -7.80 -17.90
C SER A 116 12.67 -6.87 -19.04
N THR A 117 13.87 -7.07 -19.57
CA THR A 117 14.40 -6.30 -20.69
C THR A 117 13.58 -6.43 -21.99
N LYS A 118 12.75 -7.49 -22.08
CA LYS A 118 11.89 -7.77 -23.23
C LYS A 118 10.60 -6.92 -23.25
N LEU A 119 10.31 -6.18 -22.18
CA LEU A 119 9.07 -5.42 -22.04
C LEU A 119 9.34 -3.91 -22.17
N ASP A 120 8.46 -3.21 -22.86
CA ASP A 120 8.33 -1.76 -22.72
C ASP A 120 7.63 -1.41 -21.38
N ARG A 121 7.47 -0.12 -21.10
CA ARG A 121 6.88 0.35 -19.85
C ARG A 121 5.39 0.01 -19.73
N GLU A 122 4.63 0.08 -20.81
CA GLU A 122 3.20 -0.24 -20.82
C GLU A 122 2.95 -1.75 -20.66
N ALA A 123 3.73 -2.57 -21.33
CA ALA A 123 3.67 -4.02 -21.17
C ALA A 123 4.07 -4.43 -19.74
N PHE A 124 5.00 -3.71 -19.12
CA PHE A 124 5.37 -3.94 -17.72
C PHE A 124 4.20 -3.63 -16.77
N GLU A 125 3.52 -2.49 -16.92
CA GLU A 125 2.33 -2.17 -16.11
C GLU A 125 1.23 -3.23 -16.25
N ARG A 126 0.94 -3.71 -17.48
CA ARG A 126 -0.02 -4.80 -17.70
C ARG A 126 0.44 -6.10 -17.02
N LYS A 127 1.74 -6.39 -17.04
CA LYS A 127 2.32 -7.56 -16.36
C LYS A 127 2.21 -7.43 -14.83
N LEU A 128 2.48 -6.26 -14.27
CA LEU A 128 2.31 -5.98 -12.84
C LEU A 128 0.85 -6.14 -12.39
N TYR A 129 -0.10 -5.69 -13.22
CA TYR A 129 -1.53 -5.93 -12.97
C TYR A 129 -1.83 -7.44 -12.89
N LEU A 130 -1.34 -8.22 -13.86
CA LEU A 130 -1.55 -9.67 -13.88
C LEU A 130 -0.94 -10.35 -12.63
N ILE A 131 0.31 -10.04 -12.32
CA ILE A 131 1.01 -10.55 -11.13
C ILE A 131 0.18 -10.28 -9.87
N ARG A 132 -0.28 -9.02 -9.71
CA ARG A 132 -1.11 -8.61 -8.57
C ARG A 132 -2.42 -9.42 -8.49
N LYS A 133 -3.09 -9.64 -9.61
CA LYS A 133 -4.35 -10.43 -9.64
C LYS A 133 -4.10 -11.89 -9.26
N ILE A 134 -3.03 -12.50 -9.76
CA ILE A 134 -2.69 -13.89 -9.49
C ILE A 134 -2.42 -14.09 -7.99
N PHE A 135 -1.49 -13.34 -7.41
CA PHE A 135 -1.19 -13.55 -5.99
C PHE A 135 -2.34 -13.13 -5.08
N THR A 136 -3.12 -12.10 -5.43
CA THR A 136 -4.31 -11.72 -4.66
C THR A 136 -5.32 -12.86 -4.62
N LYS A 137 -5.61 -13.49 -5.77
CA LYS A 137 -6.54 -14.63 -5.83
C LYS A 137 -6.05 -15.81 -4.98
N ARG A 138 -4.73 -16.08 -5.00
CA ARG A 138 -4.13 -17.19 -4.26
C ARG A 138 -4.06 -16.97 -2.75
N LEU A 139 -4.04 -15.73 -2.29
CA LEU A 139 -3.81 -15.38 -0.89
C LEU A 139 -5.07 -14.89 -0.17
N ARG A 140 -5.79 -13.92 -0.74
CA ARG A 140 -6.95 -13.33 -0.06
C ARG A 140 -8.12 -14.28 0.12
N TYR A 141 -8.23 -15.28 -0.72
CA TYR A 141 -9.28 -16.30 -0.68
C TYR A 141 -8.74 -17.68 -0.28
N ASN A 142 -7.60 -17.70 0.42
CA ASN A 142 -7.00 -18.95 0.88
C ASN A 142 -7.57 -19.34 2.23
N GLU A 143 -8.38 -20.39 2.25
CA GLU A 143 -9.05 -20.90 3.46
C GLU A 143 -8.09 -21.47 4.51
N ASN A 144 -6.85 -21.77 4.12
CA ASN A 144 -5.80 -22.24 5.05
C ASN A 144 -5.07 -21.10 5.78
N LEU A 145 -5.40 -19.84 5.48
CA LEU A 145 -4.86 -18.67 6.18
C LEU A 145 -5.91 -18.07 7.10
N SER A 146 -5.63 -18.03 8.38
CA SER A 146 -6.55 -17.44 9.39
C SER A 146 -6.69 -15.93 9.22
N GLN A 147 -5.63 -15.27 8.70
CA GLN A 147 -5.56 -13.84 8.49
C GLN A 147 -5.55 -13.44 7.00
N ALA A 148 -6.11 -14.27 6.12
CA ALA A 148 -6.21 -13.98 4.68
C ALA A 148 -6.86 -12.62 4.38
N SER A 149 -7.82 -12.19 5.19
CA SER A 149 -8.50 -10.90 5.07
C SER A 149 -7.57 -9.69 5.23
N LEU A 150 -6.44 -9.84 5.92
CA LEU A 150 -5.44 -8.78 6.07
C LEU A 150 -4.54 -8.64 4.83
N PHE A 151 -4.52 -9.65 3.95
CA PHE A 151 -3.71 -9.57 2.73
C PHE A 151 -4.35 -8.66 1.69
N TYR A 152 -3.66 -7.58 1.31
CA TYR A 152 -4.12 -6.67 0.26
C TYR A 152 -2.96 -5.94 -0.41
N ALA A 153 -2.95 -5.89 -1.74
CA ALA A 153 -2.02 -5.08 -2.51
C ALA A 153 -2.62 -3.69 -2.77
N CYS A 154 -2.20 -2.69 -2.04
CA CYS A 154 -2.63 -1.31 -2.25
C CYS A 154 -2.26 -0.85 -3.65
N THR A 155 -1.00 -1.05 -4.02
CA THR A 155 -0.44 -0.79 -5.37
C THR A 155 0.60 -1.85 -5.73
N LEU A 156 0.83 -2.01 -7.01
CA LEU A 156 2.02 -2.63 -7.61
C LEU A 156 2.20 -1.98 -8.98
N SER A 157 3.09 -0.99 -9.07
CA SER A 157 3.23 -0.15 -10.27
C SER A 157 4.63 0.43 -10.38
N SER A 158 5.07 0.72 -11.60
CA SER A 158 6.27 1.50 -11.91
C SER A 158 6.03 3.01 -11.94
N ARG A 159 4.77 3.43 -11.70
CA ARG A 159 4.33 4.83 -11.85
C ARG A 159 3.76 5.43 -10.59
N LEU A 160 3.10 4.62 -9.77
CA LEU A 160 2.28 5.08 -8.64
C LEU A 160 2.53 4.27 -7.39
N ILE A 161 2.32 4.92 -6.24
CA ILE A 161 2.28 4.27 -4.95
C ILE A 161 1.15 4.86 -4.10
N ALA A 162 0.48 4.02 -3.31
CA ALA A 162 -0.55 4.46 -2.36
C ALA A 162 -0.15 4.15 -0.92
N TYR A 163 -0.32 5.13 -0.05
CA TYR A 163 -0.28 5.01 1.41
C TYR A 163 -1.69 5.27 1.93
N LYS A 164 -2.25 4.33 2.67
CA LYS A 164 -3.62 4.41 3.19
C LYS A 164 -3.83 3.52 4.40
N GLY A 165 -4.92 3.74 5.13
CA GLY A 165 -5.28 2.90 6.27
C GLY A 165 -6.55 3.36 6.97
N MET A 166 -6.95 2.63 8.02
CA MET A 166 -8.00 3.05 8.96
C MET A 166 -7.48 4.19 9.83
N LEU A 167 -7.35 5.35 9.22
CA LEU A 167 -6.76 6.55 9.78
C LEU A 167 -7.71 7.72 9.57
N THR A 168 -7.61 8.72 10.43
CA THR A 168 -8.13 10.06 10.13
C THR A 168 -7.14 10.80 9.20
N PRO A 169 -7.56 11.86 8.51
CA PRO A 169 -6.66 12.67 7.70
C PRO A 169 -5.45 13.22 8.48
N ALA A 170 -5.65 13.59 9.74
CA ALA A 170 -4.59 14.10 10.61
C ALA A 170 -3.56 13.03 10.99
N GLN A 171 -3.97 11.75 11.05
CA GLN A 171 -3.11 10.64 11.42
C GLN A 171 -2.19 10.17 10.28
N LEU A 172 -2.53 10.42 9.01
CA LEU A 172 -1.86 9.83 7.85
C LEU A 172 -0.34 10.11 7.82
N PHE A 173 0.06 11.36 7.98
CA PHE A 173 1.48 11.75 7.95
C PHE A 173 2.24 11.31 9.21
N PRO A 174 1.73 11.54 10.43
CA PRO A 174 2.36 11.00 11.63
C PRO A 174 2.50 9.49 11.63
N PHE A 175 1.56 8.75 11.02
CA PHE A 175 1.59 7.30 10.91
C PHE A 175 2.65 6.79 9.93
N PHE A 176 2.83 7.47 8.79
CA PHE A 176 3.79 7.09 7.75
C PHE A 176 4.95 8.08 7.65
N PRO A 177 6.05 7.89 8.41
CA PRO A 177 7.23 8.76 8.33
C PRO A 177 7.83 8.92 6.93
N ASP A 178 7.61 7.96 6.04
CA ASP A 178 8.03 8.05 4.63
C ASP A 178 7.48 9.31 3.96
N LEU A 179 6.23 9.69 4.25
CA LEU A 179 5.56 10.86 3.65
C LEU A 179 6.14 12.20 4.13
N GLU A 180 6.87 12.21 5.25
CA GLU A 180 7.56 13.40 5.79
C GLU A 180 9.01 13.53 5.26
N ASN A 181 9.49 12.55 4.48
CA ASN A 181 10.86 12.56 3.98
C ASN A 181 11.05 13.58 2.86
N LYS A 182 12.09 14.42 2.97
CA LYS A 182 12.39 15.49 1.98
C LYS A 182 12.62 14.98 0.56
N LYS A 183 13.07 13.72 0.38
CA LYS A 183 13.25 13.08 -0.93
C LYS A 183 11.96 12.50 -1.50
N PHE A 184 10.85 12.53 -0.72
CA PHE A 184 9.55 12.04 -1.16
C PHE A 184 8.84 13.10 -2.01
N GLU A 185 9.38 13.36 -3.19
CA GLU A 185 8.86 14.35 -4.14
C GLU A 185 7.92 13.69 -5.15
N THR A 186 6.81 14.34 -5.44
CA THR A 186 5.82 13.86 -6.40
C THR A 186 5.19 15.02 -7.16
N HIS A 187 4.86 14.79 -8.42
CA HIS A 187 4.13 15.75 -9.27
C HIS A 187 2.63 15.48 -9.32
N LEU A 188 2.18 14.39 -8.71
CA LEU A 188 0.77 14.00 -8.69
C LEU A 188 0.41 13.48 -7.29
N ALA A 189 -0.68 13.98 -6.74
CA ALA A 189 -1.28 13.45 -5.52
C ALA A 189 -2.80 13.35 -5.67
N MET A 190 -3.35 12.17 -5.37
CA MET A 190 -4.78 11.94 -5.22
C MET A 190 -5.03 11.59 -3.76
N VAL A 191 -5.83 12.39 -3.06
CA VAL A 191 -6.08 12.24 -1.63
C VAL A 191 -7.55 11.93 -1.36
N HIS A 192 -7.80 11.11 -0.36
CA HIS A 192 -9.15 10.83 0.12
C HIS A 192 -9.14 10.68 1.63
N SER A 193 -10.19 11.19 2.29
CA SER A 193 -10.30 11.25 3.75
C SER A 193 -11.41 10.38 4.33
N ARG A 194 -11.95 9.47 3.53
CA ARG A 194 -13.07 8.60 3.94
C ARG A 194 -13.12 7.33 3.12
N PHE A 195 -13.87 6.31 3.59
CA PHE A 195 -14.33 5.16 2.78
C PHE A 195 -15.84 5.29 2.51
N SER A 196 -16.46 4.32 1.82
CA SER A 196 -17.91 4.33 1.54
C SER A 196 -18.73 4.14 2.82
N THR A 197 -19.74 4.99 3.03
CA THR A 197 -20.56 5.04 4.25
C THR A 197 -21.41 3.80 4.53
N ASN A 198 -21.62 2.94 3.54
CA ASN A 198 -22.48 1.76 3.66
C ASN A 198 -21.71 0.44 3.90
N THR A 199 -20.41 0.52 4.21
CA THR A 199 -19.58 -0.65 4.51
C THR A 199 -18.82 -0.45 5.81
N PHE A 200 -18.56 -1.55 6.55
CA PHE A 200 -17.69 -1.48 7.71
C PHE A 200 -16.28 -1.03 7.31
N PRO A 201 -15.65 -0.13 8.08
CA PRO A 201 -14.29 0.33 7.83
C PRO A 201 -13.31 -0.84 7.90
N SER A 202 -12.30 -0.78 7.02
CA SER A 202 -11.16 -1.69 7.08
C SER A 202 -9.95 -1.06 6.39
N TRP A 203 -8.74 -1.53 6.72
CA TRP A 203 -7.50 -1.01 6.16
C TRP A 203 -7.45 -1.06 4.63
N ASP A 204 -7.95 -2.14 4.03
CA ASP A 204 -7.96 -2.34 2.58
C ASP A 204 -9.01 -1.51 1.85
N ARG A 205 -10.13 -1.18 2.52
CA ARG A 205 -11.23 -0.37 1.95
C ARG A 205 -10.95 1.12 1.99
N ALA A 206 -10.05 1.60 2.84
CA ALA A 206 -9.62 2.99 2.80
C ALA A 206 -9.21 3.40 1.38
N GLN A 207 -9.61 4.59 0.97
CA GLN A 207 -9.28 5.11 -0.36
C GLN A 207 -8.01 5.98 -0.31
N PRO A 208 -7.32 6.21 -1.45
CA PRO A 208 -7.66 5.83 -2.83
C PRO A 208 -7.50 4.34 -3.13
N ASN A 209 -8.33 3.85 -4.05
CA ASN A 209 -8.23 2.51 -4.60
C ASN A 209 -7.50 2.54 -5.95
N ARG A 210 -6.17 2.51 -5.93
CA ARG A 210 -5.28 2.63 -7.10
C ARG A 210 -5.54 3.96 -7.83
N TYR A 211 -6.13 3.93 -9.02
CA TYR A 211 -6.41 5.13 -9.82
C TYR A 211 -7.75 5.82 -9.49
N MET A 212 -8.47 5.39 -8.47
CA MET A 212 -9.80 5.86 -8.18
C MET A 212 -9.95 6.24 -6.71
N CYS A 213 -10.53 7.41 -6.47
CA CYS A 213 -11.15 7.74 -5.21
C CYS A 213 -12.51 8.38 -5.49
N HIS A 214 -13.51 8.06 -4.68
CA HIS A 214 -14.87 8.49 -4.90
C HIS A 214 -15.62 8.70 -3.58
N ASN A 215 -16.43 9.72 -3.51
CA ASN A 215 -17.23 10.07 -2.33
C ASN A 215 -18.69 9.57 -2.41
N GLY A 216 -18.96 8.62 -3.28
CA GLY A 216 -20.26 7.99 -3.43
C GLY A 216 -20.34 6.63 -2.75
N GLU A 217 -21.53 6.03 -2.80
CA GLU A 217 -21.81 4.69 -2.30
C GLU A 217 -21.19 3.64 -3.23
N ILE A 218 -19.90 3.39 -3.10
CA ILE A 218 -19.25 2.28 -3.77
C ILE A 218 -19.07 1.17 -2.76
N ASN A 219 -19.88 0.15 -2.85
CA ASN A 219 -19.74 -1.09 -2.13
C ASN A 219 -18.73 -1.98 -2.87
N THR A 220 -17.53 -2.08 -2.33
CA THR A 220 -16.48 -2.95 -2.85
C THR A 220 -16.23 -4.12 -1.90
#